data_d9a1712e3c87af77ff9a15de6c603edd
#
_entry.id   d9a1712e3c87af77ff9a15de6c603edd
#
_cell.length_a   1.000
_cell.length_b   1.000
_cell.length_c   1.000
_cell.angle_alpha   90.00
_cell.angle_beta   90.00
_cell.angle_gamma   90.00
#
_symmetry.space_group_name_H-M   'P 1'
#
loop_
_entity.id
_entity.type
_entity.pdbx_description
1 polymer ?
#
loop_
_entity_poly.entity_id
_entity_poly.type
_entity_poly.pdbx_seq_one_letter_code
_entity_poly.pdbx_strand_id
1 'polypeptide(L)'
;WLAPIYSKFTSSFYEERNKTYAQNVALWYTVSNNVYVWIYGTNFCYYLYPYNSWSSVVETYRYLKECGVTYAWNQAQERNESTAFAHLKDYIDSKFMLNVNADYNEVINNYFQRYYLDAAPYMQGMFLLEQAQSAYLEKTVPTISGGIYDEIGDAKYWPKQLLEEMLSMVEN
;
A
#
# COMPACT_ATOMS: atom_id res chain seq x y z
N TRP A 1 20.48 0.06 7.90
CA TRP A 1 19.13 -0.25 7.45
C TRP A 1 18.21 -0.42 8.66
N LEU A 2 17.05 0.22 8.62
CA LEU A 2 15.95 0.04 9.56
C LEU A 2 14.82 -0.69 8.84
N ALA A 3 14.30 -1.75 9.46
CA ALA A 3 13.23 -2.57 8.90
C ALA A 3 12.08 -2.68 9.90
N PRO A 4 11.17 -1.70 9.97
CA PRO A 4 10.07 -1.69 10.94
C PRO A 4 8.96 -2.67 10.54
N ILE A 5 9.28 -3.95 10.46
CA ILE A 5 8.43 -5.04 9.91
C ILE A 5 7.05 -5.16 10.59
N TYR A 6 6.93 -4.76 11.85
CA TYR A 6 5.66 -4.81 12.59
C TYR A 6 4.81 -3.54 12.44
N SER A 7 5.24 -2.58 11.62
CA SER A 7 4.40 -1.43 11.26
C SER A 7 3.14 -1.88 10.54
N LYS A 8 2.11 -1.05 10.62
CA LYS A 8 0.86 -1.23 9.89
C LYS A 8 0.96 -0.48 8.57
N PHE A 9 1.41 -1.14 7.51
CA PHE A 9 1.71 -0.48 6.24
C PHE A 9 0.49 -0.08 5.41
N THR A 10 -0.72 -0.47 5.83
CA THR A 10 -1.97 0.13 5.33
C THR A 10 -2.25 1.51 5.95
N SER A 11 -1.39 1.94 6.87
CA SER A 11 -1.40 3.26 7.51
C SER A 11 -0.04 3.92 7.39
N SER A 12 -0.01 5.24 7.30
CA SER A 12 1.23 6.00 7.19
C SER A 12 2.00 6.11 8.51
N PHE A 13 3.24 6.57 8.45
CA PHE A 13 4.03 6.87 9.64
C PHE A 13 3.58 8.14 10.37
N TYR A 14 2.68 8.94 9.81
CA TYR A 14 2.02 10.04 10.54
C TYR A 14 0.92 9.55 11.48
N GLU A 15 0.40 8.35 11.29
CA GLU A 15 -0.72 7.84 12.08
C GLU A 15 -0.29 7.27 13.44
N GLU A 16 -1.14 7.42 14.46
CA GLU A 16 -0.86 7.02 15.84
C GLU A 16 -0.46 5.54 15.97
N ARG A 17 -1.07 4.66 15.14
CA ARG A 17 -0.76 3.21 15.16
C ARG A 17 0.68 2.88 14.75
N ASN A 18 1.36 3.79 14.05
CA ASN A 18 2.75 3.64 13.62
C ASN A 18 3.71 4.56 14.38
N LYS A 19 3.25 5.35 15.34
CA LYS A 19 4.02 6.37 16.06
C LYS A 19 5.36 5.88 16.59
N THR A 20 5.38 4.72 17.23
CA THR A 20 6.61 4.15 17.79
C THR A 20 7.65 3.87 16.70
N TYR A 21 7.23 3.32 15.57
CA TYR A 21 8.13 3.02 14.45
C TYR A 21 8.62 4.29 13.78
N ALA A 22 7.74 5.25 13.58
CA ALA A 22 8.05 6.57 13.04
C ALA A 22 9.08 7.31 13.91
N GLN A 23 8.86 7.35 15.22
CA GLN A 23 9.79 7.96 16.16
C GLN A 23 11.16 7.26 16.17
N ASN A 24 11.20 5.94 16.06
CA ASN A 24 12.45 5.21 15.97
C ASN A 24 13.25 5.59 14.73
N VAL A 25 12.60 5.76 13.57
CA VAL A 25 13.28 6.21 12.36
C VAL A 25 13.86 7.62 12.56
N ALA A 26 13.06 8.54 13.10
CA ALA A 26 13.51 9.91 13.38
C ALA A 26 14.69 9.95 14.38
N LEU A 27 14.65 9.15 15.44
CA LEU A 27 15.73 9.05 16.44
C LEU A 27 17.02 8.50 15.81
N TRP A 28 16.95 7.47 14.99
CA TRP A 28 18.14 6.94 14.33
C TRP A 28 18.81 7.96 13.42
N TYR A 29 18.03 8.82 12.79
CA TYR A 29 18.57 9.88 11.94
C TYR A 29 19.32 10.94 12.75
N THR A 30 19.03 11.13 14.03
CA THR A 30 19.78 12.05 14.91
C THR A 30 21.19 11.57 15.23
N VAL A 31 21.44 10.26 15.09
CA VAL A 31 22.73 9.63 15.46
C VAL A 31 23.48 9.07 14.26
N SER A 32 22.87 9.05 13.08
CA SER A 32 23.48 8.55 11.84
C SER A 32 22.98 9.33 10.62
N ASN A 33 23.89 9.79 9.79
CA ASN A 33 23.57 10.50 8.53
C ASN A 33 23.22 9.56 7.37
N ASN A 34 23.37 8.24 7.56
CA ASN A 34 23.15 7.23 6.53
C ASN A 34 22.08 6.23 7.00
N VAL A 35 20.87 6.72 7.19
CA VAL A 35 19.72 5.87 7.54
C VAL A 35 19.00 5.48 6.26
N TYR A 36 18.91 4.17 6.02
CA TYR A 36 18.15 3.56 4.96
C TYR A 36 16.98 2.80 5.57
N VAL A 37 15.79 2.89 4.96
CA VAL A 37 14.58 2.28 5.50
C VAL A 37 14.05 1.23 4.54
N TRP A 38 13.74 0.07 5.09
CA TRP A 38 13.11 -1.02 4.40
C TRP A 38 11.64 -1.09 4.83
N ILE A 39 10.72 -0.81 3.92
CA ILE A 39 9.29 -0.91 4.15
C ILE A 39 8.72 -2.13 3.42
N TYR A 40 7.46 -2.46 3.72
CA TYR A 40 6.82 -3.69 3.26
C TYR A 40 5.46 -3.36 2.66
N GLY A 41 5.37 -3.34 1.33
CA GLY A 41 4.19 -2.91 0.58
C GLY A 41 3.20 -4.03 0.25
N THR A 42 3.34 -5.23 0.85
CA THR A 42 2.49 -6.38 0.55
C THR A 42 2.11 -7.18 1.79
N ASN A 43 1.10 -8.05 1.67
CA ASN A 43 0.78 -9.05 2.68
C ASN A 43 1.53 -10.36 2.37
N PHE A 44 2.33 -10.85 3.30
CA PHE A 44 3.16 -12.05 3.10
C PHE A 44 2.44 -13.37 3.37
N CYS A 45 1.24 -13.35 3.94
CA CYS A 45 0.39 -14.53 4.06
C CYS A 45 -0.40 -14.80 2.78
N TYR A 46 -0.81 -13.73 2.08
CA TYR A 46 -1.70 -13.81 0.92
C TYR A 46 -1.21 -12.88 -0.19
N TYR A 47 -0.26 -13.33 -0.98
CA TYR A 47 0.32 -12.53 -2.07
C TYR A 47 -0.68 -12.12 -3.17
N LEU A 48 -1.73 -12.89 -3.37
CA LEU A 48 -2.80 -12.56 -4.33
C LEU A 48 -3.75 -11.48 -3.80
N TYR A 49 -3.70 -11.20 -2.50
CA TYR A 49 -4.56 -10.23 -1.87
C TYR A 49 -4.10 -8.79 -2.20
N PRO A 50 -5.04 -7.91 -2.56
CA PRO A 50 -4.73 -6.50 -2.81
C PRO A 50 -4.47 -5.76 -1.50
N TYR A 51 -3.26 -5.85 -0.99
CA TYR A 51 -2.87 -5.18 0.26
C TYR A 51 -2.95 -3.66 0.12
N ASN A 52 -3.83 -3.04 0.91
CA ASN A 52 -4.19 -1.63 0.79
C ASN A 52 -3.11 -0.66 1.33
N SER A 53 -1.93 -0.70 0.72
CA SER A 53 -0.80 0.18 1.08
C SER A 53 -0.57 1.33 0.09
N TRP A 54 -1.43 1.53 -0.90
CA TRP A 54 -1.15 2.45 -2.02
C TRP A 54 -1.01 3.91 -1.60
N SER A 55 -1.94 4.45 -0.81
CA SER A 55 -1.85 5.84 -0.34
C SER A 55 -0.95 5.98 0.89
N SER A 56 -0.98 5.00 1.78
CA SER A 56 -0.20 5.04 3.02
C SER A 56 1.31 4.98 2.78
N VAL A 57 1.76 4.25 1.75
CA VAL A 57 3.17 4.20 1.38
C VAL A 57 3.66 5.57 0.91
N VAL A 58 2.84 6.32 0.18
CA VAL A 58 3.18 7.68 -0.27
C VAL A 58 3.37 8.62 0.92
N GLU A 59 2.41 8.61 1.86
CA GLU A 59 2.54 9.40 3.09
C GLU A 59 3.74 8.95 3.93
N THR A 60 4.08 7.67 3.94
CA THR A 60 5.28 7.15 4.58
C THR A 60 6.54 7.69 3.91
N TYR A 61 6.62 7.77 2.57
CA TYR A 61 7.74 8.40 1.87
C TYR A 61 7.89 9.88 2.21
N ARG A 62 6.79 10.62 2.34
CA ARG A 62 6.80 12.02 2.79
C ARG A 62 7.41 12.14 4.18
N TYR A 63 6.94 11.33 5.12
CA TYR A 63 7.50 11.28 6.48
C TYR A 63 9.00 10.94 6.48
N LEU A 64 9.41 9.93 5.74
CA LEU A 64 10.82 9.53 5.63
C LEU A 64 11.68 10.66 5.06
N LYS A 65 11.16 11.39 4.07
CA LYS A 65 11.84 12.57 3.48
C LYS A 65 12.01 13.68 4.51
N GLU A 66 10.97 13.96 5.30
CA GLU A 66 11.04 14.95 6.39
C GLU A 66 12.06 14.58 7.46
N CYS A 67 12.19 13.29 7.78
CA CYS A 67 13.24 12.78 8.66
C CYS A 67 14.64 12.84 8.06
N GLY A 68 14.80 13.17 6.76
CA GLY A 68 16.08 13.21 6.07
C GLY A 68 16.54 11.87 5.50
N VAL A 69 15.70 10.84 5.49
CA VAL A 69 16.01 9.55 4.86
C VAL A 69 16.21 9.75 3.35
N THR A 70 17.33 9.29 2.85
CA THR A 70 17.74 9.47 1.44
C THR A 70 17.49 8.23 0.58
N TYR A 71 17.26 7.09 1.21
CA TYR A 71 17.02 5.84 0.52
C TYR A 71 15.98 5.01 1.27
N ALA A 72 14.93 4.64 0.57
CA ALA A 72 13.93 3.67 1.03
C ALA A 72 13.86 2.51 0.03
N TRP A 73 13.65 1.32 0.53
CA TRP A 73 13.34 0.15 -0.27
C TRP A 73 12.00 -0.43 0.16
N ASN A 74 11.10 -0.59 -0.80
CA ASN A 74 9.80 -1.20 -0.57
C ASN A 74 9.83 -2.64 -1.06
N GLN A 75 9.76 -3.58 -0.12
CA GLN A 75 9.58 -4.98 -0.46
C GLN A 75 8.11 -5.19 -0.82
N ALA A 76 7.85 -5.23 -2.10
CA ALA A 76 6.54 -5.52 -2.67
C ALA A 76 6.43 -7.02 -3.04
N GLN A 77 5.62 -7.36 -4.02
CA GLN A 77 5.36 -8.73 -4.43
C GLN A 77 6.45 -9.26 -5.38
N GLU A 78 7.51 -9.78 -4.81
CA GLU A 78 8.68 -10.26 -5.55
C GLU A 78 8.42 -11.44 -6.51
N ARG A 79 7.38 -12.25 -6.26
CA ARG A 79 7.22 -13.56 -6.93
C ARG A 79 5.90 -13.73 -7.65
N ASN A 80 5.06 -12.74 -7.68
CA ASN A 80 3.74 -12.86 -8.28
C ASN A 80 3.33 -11.57 -8.98
N GLU A 81 3.67 -11.48 -10.25
CA GLU A 81 3.34 -10.36 -11.12
C GLU A 81 1.84 -10.32 -11.49
N SER A 82 1.11 -11.39 -11.19
CA SER A 82 -0.29 -11.57 -11.58
C SER A 82 -1.29 -11.17 -10.50
N THR A 83 -0.87 -10.42 -9.48
CA THR A 83 -1.81 -9.92 -8.48
C THR A 83 -2.49 -8.65 -8.93
N ALA A 84 -3.72 -8.46 -8.45
CA ALA A 84 -4.46 -7.24 -8.72
C ALA A 84 -3.62 -6.00 -8.37
N PHE A 85 -3.42 -5.15 -9.35
CA PHE A 85 -2.71 -3.86 -9.20
C PHE A 85 -1.25 -3.93 -8.70
N ALA A 86 -0.54 -5.06 -8.89
CA ALA A 86 0.89 -5.15 -8.56
C ALA A 86 1.71 -4.06 -9.28
N HIS A 87 1.50 -3.92 -10.59
CA HIS A 87 2.17 -2.88 -11.39
C HIS A 87 1.80 -1.45 -10.97
N LEU A 88 0.62 -1.24 -10.38
CA LEU A 88 0.27 0.06 -9.79
C LEU A 88 1.17 0.38 -8.60
N LYS A 89 1.52 -0.61 -7.75
CA LYS A 89 2.46 -0.38 -6.63
C LYS A 89 3.84 0.04 -7.13
N ASP A 90 4.37 -0.66 -8.12
CA ASP A 90 5.66 -0.32 -8.73
C ASP A 90 5.63 1.08 -9.36
N TYR A 91 4.50 1.44 -9.99
CA TYR A 91 4.31 2.76 -10.57
C TYR A 91 4.28 3.85 -9.48
N ILE A 92 3.55 3.64 -8.38
CA ILE A 92 3.50 4.55 -7.24
C ILE A 92 4.92 4.72 -6.67
N ASP A 93 5.60 3.62 -6.37
CA ASP A 93 6.96 3.66 -5.82
C ASP A 93 7.91 4.45 -6.73
N SER A 94 7.89 4.18 -8.04
CA SER A 94 8.74 4.89 -9.00
C SER A 94 8.46 6.40 -9.05
N LYS A 95 7.20 6.82 -8.91
CA LYS A 95 6.81 8.23 -8.95
C LYS A 95 7.15 8.96 -7.65
N PHE A 96 6.80 8.37 -6.51
CA PHE A 96 6.92 9.05 -5.23
C PHE A 96 8.31 8.94 -4.60
N MET A 97 9.09 7.93 -4.91
CA MET A 97 10.52 7.91 -4.55
C MET A 97 11.31 8.99 -5.31
N LEU A 98 10.89 9.36 -6.52
CA LEU A 98 11.51 10.47 -7.27
C LEU A 98 10.98 11.83 -6.84
N ASN A 99 9.69 11.95 -6.56
CA ASN A 99 9.04 13.19 -6.16
C ASN A 99 7.90 12.94 -5.18
N VAL A 100 8.18 13.02 -3.89
CA VAL A 100 7.19 12.83 -2.82
C VAL A 100 6.06 13.87 -2.82
N ASN A 101 6.25 15.01 -3.50
CA ASN A 101 5.26 16.09 -3.60
C ASN A 101 4.30 15.96 -4.79
N ALA A 102 4.42 14.89 -5.59
CA ALA A 102 3.46 14.63 -6.67
C ALA A 102 2.04 14.49 -6.12
N ASP A 103 1.06 14.86 -6.92
CA ASP A 103 -0.36 14.66 -6.57
C ASP A 103 -0.73 13.19 -6.71
N TYR A 104 -1.18 12.58 -5.60
CA TYR A 104 -1.52 11.15 -5.56
C TYR A 104 -2.68 10.82 -6.52
N ASN A 105 -3.73 11.66 -6.53
CA ASN A 105 -4.90 11.38 -7.35
C ASN A 105 -4.57 11.52 -8.84
N GLU A 106 -3.74 12.50 -9.20
CA GLU A 106 -3.26 12.66 -10.57
C GLU A 106 -2.44 11.43 -11.02
N VAL A 107 -1.53 10.96 -10.17
CA VAL A 107 -0.70 9.78 -10.45
C VAL A 107 -1.58 8.54 -10.66
N ILE A 108 -2.54 8.30 -9.77
CA ILE A 108 -3.46 7.15 -9.86
C ILE A 108 -4.32 7.25 -11.13
N ASN A 109 -4.95 8.40 -11.38
CA ASN A 109 -5.79 8.59 -12.57
C ASN A 109 -4.99 8.39 -13.87
N ASN A 110 -3.79 8.95 -13.93
CA ASN A 110 -2.90 8.78 -15.09
C ASN A 110 -2.51 7.31 -15.30
N TYR A 111 -2.29 6.54 -14.22
CA TYR A 111 -2.01 5.12 -14.35
C TYR A 111 -3.19 4.39 -14.97
N PHE A 112 -4.40 4.51 -14.41
CA PHE A 112 -5.58 3.81 -14.91
C PHE A 112 -5.87 4.18 -16.36
N GLN A 113 -5.87 5.45 -16.71
CA GLN A 113 -6.14 5.92 -18.07
C GLN A 113 -5.14 5.40 -19.11
N ARG A 114 -3.86 5.34 -18.76
CA ARG A 114 -2.80 4.95 -19.70
C ARG A 114 -2.58 3.44 -19.78
N TYR A 115 -2.81 2.73 -18.68
CA TYR A 115 -2.57 1.30 -18.60
C TYR A 115 -3.80 0.49 -19.06
N TYR A 116 -4.99 0.91 -18.65
CA TYR A 116 -6.23 0.20 -18.95
C TYR A 116 -7.06 0.80 -20.08
N LEU A 117 -6.72 2.00 -20.57
CA LEU A 117 -7.40 2.66 -21.70
C LEU A 117 -8.93 2.73 -21.49
N ASP A 118 -9.71 2.13 -22.38
CA ASP A 118 -11.18 2.13 -22.32
C ASP A 118 -11.73 1.36 -21.11
N ALA A 119 -10.97 0.40 -20.57
CA ALA A 119 -11.32 -0.32 -19.34
C ALA A 119 -11.01 0.47 -18.05
N ALA A 120 -10.37 1.64 -18.15
CA ALA A 120 -9.94 2.41 -16.98
C ALA A 120 -11.06 2.69 -15.94
N PRO A 121 -12.29 3.09 -16.32
CA PRO A 121 -13.35 3.33 -15.34
C PRO A 121 -13.72 2.07 -14.54
N TYR A 122 -13.76 0.92 -15.19
CA TYR A 122 -14.11 -0.35 -14.55
C TYR A 122 -13.01 -0.81 -13.59
N MET A 123 -11.76 -0.77 -14.04
CA MET A 123 -10.60 -1.16 -13.23
C MET A 123 -10.38 -0.22 -12.05
N GLN A 124 -10.64 1.07 -12.22
CA GLN A 124 -10.62 2.02 -11.10
C GLN A 124 -11.77 1.78 -10.12
N GLY A 125 -12.96 1.42 -10.61
CA GLY A 125 -14.08 0.99 -9.77
C GLY A 125 -13.73 -0.23 -8.92
N MET A 126 -13.16 -1.26 -9.52
CA MET A 126 -12.68 -2.47 -8.82
C MET A 126 -11.64 -2.10 -7.74
N PHE A 127 -10.66 -1.27 -8.09
CA PHE A 127 -9.65 -0.80 -7.15
C PHE A 127 -10.25 -0.08 -5.93
N LEU A 128 -11.28 0.76 -6.13
CA LEU A 128 -11.96 1.44 -5.04
C LEU A 128 -12.76 0.47 -4.15
N LEU A 129 -13.38 -0.55 -4.73
CA LEU A 129 -14.08 -1.60 -3.96
C LEU A 129 -13.10 -2.39 -3.09
N GLU A 130 -11.95 -2.77 -3.62
CA GLU A 130 -10.91 -3.46 -2.86
C GLU A 130 -10.40 -2.63 -1.67
N GLN A 131 -10.17 -1.35 -1.88
CA GLN A 131 -9.75 -0.43 -0.82
C GLN A 131 -10.84 -0.28 0.25
N ALA A 132 -12.09 -0.10 -0.17
CA ALA A 132 -13.21 0.05 0.73
C ALA A 132 -13.41 -1.20 1.60
N GLN A 133 -13.33 -2.40 1.01
CA GLN A 133 -13.43 -3.65 1.75
C GLN A 133 -12.28 -3.80 2.74
N SER A 134 -11.06 -3.53 2.35
CA SER A 134 -9.89 -3.58 3.23
C SER A 134 -10.03 -2.64 4.43
N ALA A 135 -10.43 -1.40 4.17
CA ALA A 135 -10.66 -0.41 5.23
C ALA A 135 -11.82 -0.82 6.17
N TYR A 136 -12.87 -1.42 5.63
CA TYR A 136 -13.97 -1.95 6.43
C TYR A 136 -13.49 -3.08 7.36
N LEU A 137 -12.69 -4.01 6.84
CA LEU A 137 -12.15 -5.13 7.62
C LEU A 137 -11.22 -4.65 8.73
N GLU A 138 -10.32 -3.73 8.46
CA GLU A 138 -9.43 -3.15 9.48
C GLU A 138 -10.20 -2.42 10.59
N LYS A 139 -11.37 -1.89 10.29
CA LYS A 139 -12.22 -1.20 11.26
C LYS A 139 -13.08 -2.15 12.09
N THR A 140 -13.50 -3.28 11.52
CA THR A 140 -14.52 -4.15 12.10
C THR A 140 -14.00 -5.48 12.64
N VAL A 141 -12.83 -5.92 12.16
CA VAL A 141 -12.25 -7.23 12.54
C VAL A 141 -10.99 -6.99 13.39
N PRO A 142 -11.03 -7.29 14.70
CA PRO A 142 -9.92 -6.97 15.61
C PRO A 142 -8.57 -7.61 15.25
N THR A 143 -8.59 -8.73 14.53
CA THR A 143 -7.37 -9.45 14.09
C THR A 143 -6.78 -8.91 12.79
N ILE A 144 -7.48 -7.99 12.12
CA ILE A 144 -7.01 -7.33 10.90
C ILE A 144 -6.60 -5.92 11.27
N SER A 145 -5.32 -5.67 11.25
CA SER A 145 -4.71 -4.45 11.79
C SER A 145 -3.93 -3.62 10.76
N GLY A 146 -3.90 -4.08 9.51
CA GLY A 146 -3.04 -3.50 8.47
C GLY A 146 -1.59 -4.00 8.50
N GLY A 147 -1.34 -5.07 9.25
CA GLY A 147 -0.04 -5.74 9.29
C GLY A 147 0.19 -6.65 8.09
N ILE A 148 1.45 -6.90 7.79
CA ILE A 148 1.87 -7.71 6.64
C ILE A 148 1.60 -9.21 6.78
N TYR A 149 1.18 -9.66 7.95
CA TYR A 149 0.84 -11.05 8.26
C TYR A 149 -0.63 -11.25 8.63
N ASP A 150 -1.48 -10.23 8.44
CA ASP A 150 -2.91 -10.36 8.73
C ASP A 150 -3.57 -11.38 7.80
N GLU A 151 -4.42 -12.25 8.36
CA GLU A 151 -5.13 -13.31 7.63
C GLU A 151 -6.37 -12.78 6.89
N ILE A 152 -6.17 -11.75 6.07
CA ILE A 152 -7.24 -11.02 5.38
C ILE A 152 -7.78 -11.75 4.14
N GLY A 153 -7.05 -12.73 3.62
CA GLY A 153 -7.44 -13.50 2.43
C GLY A 153 -8.47 -14.61 2.68
N ASP A 154 -8.97 -14.77 3.91
CA ASP A 154 -10.01 -15.78 4.23
C ASP A 154 -11.32 -15.42 3.51
N ALA A 155 -11.95 -16.40 2.85
CA ALA A 155 -13.18 -16.23 2.09
C ALA A 155 -14.34 -15.62 2.91
N LYS A 156 -14.35 -15.80 4.23
CA LYS A 156 -15.36 -15.18 5.12
C LYS A 156 -15.34 -13.65 5.10
N TYR A 157 -14.23 -13.04 4.72
CA TYR A 157 -14.05 -11.59 4.65
C TYR A 157 -14.40 -10.98 3.29
N TRP A 158 -14.68 -11.84 2.28
CA TRP A 158 -14.98 -11.44 0.92
C TRP A 158 -16.37 -11.93 0.50
N PRO A 159 -17.42 -11.14 0.77
CA PRO A 159 -18.78 -11.53 0.43
C PRO A 159 -18.92 -11.85 -1.06
N LYS A 160 -19.66 -12.92 -1.37
CA LYS A 160 -19.90 -13.36 -2.75
C LYS A 160 -20.41 -12.22 -3.65
N GLN A 161 -21.35 -11.42 -3.13
CA GLN A 161 -21.91 -10.30 -3.87
C GLN A 161 -20.84 -9.27 -4.29
N LEU A 162 -19.88 -8.95 -3.39
CA LEU A 162 -18.77 -8.05 -3.69
C LEU A 162 -17.88 -8.63 -4.80
N LEU A 163 -17.58 -9.93 -4.73
CA LEU A 163 -16.77 -10.60 -5.74
C LEU A 163 -17.47 -10.66 -7.10
N GLU A 164 -18.79 -10.88 -7.11
CA GLU A 164 -19.62 -10.84 -8.33
C GLU A 164 -19.65 -9.44 -8.96
N GLU A 165 -19.73 -8.38 -8.13
CA GLU A 165 -19.64 -7.00 -8.60
C GLU A 165 -18.27 -6.70 -9.22
N MET A 166 -17.18 -7.10 -8.55
CA MET A 166 -15.82 -6.95 -9.07
C MET A 166 -15.64 -7.72 -10.40
N LEU A 167 -16.15 -8.96 -10.47
CA LEU A 167 -16.09 -9.77 -11.69
C LEU A 167 -16.82 -9.09 -12.85
N SER A 168 -18.00 -8.53 -12.61
CA SER A 168 -18.78 -7.83 -13.64
C SER A 168 -18.04 -6.63 -14.22
N MET A 169 -17.16 -5.99 -13.47
CA MET A 169 -16.33 -4.88 -13.94
C MET A 169 -15.21 -5.36 -14.89
N VAL A 170 -14.75 -6.59 -14.73
CA VAL A 170 -13.68 -7.17 -15.58
C VAL A 170 -14.26 -7.75 -16.88
N GLU A 171 -15.55 -8.13 -16.89
CA GLU A 171 -16.22 -8.71 -18.03
C GLU A 171 -16.79 -7.67 -19.04
N ASN A 172 -16.82 -6.38 -18.65
CA ASN A 172 -17.27 -5.25 -19.48
C ASN A 172 -16.10 -4.55 -20.17
#